data_82d06f53b6a2ebf1a1d99595a7054ae0
#
_entry.id   82d06f53b6a2ebf1a1d99595a7054ae0
#
_cell.length_a   1.000
_cell.length_b   1.000
_cell.length_c   1.000
_cell.angle_alpha   90.00
_cell.angle_beta   90.00
_cell.angle_gamma   90.00
#
_symmetry.space_group_name_H-M   'P 1'
#
loop_
_entity.id
_entity.type
_entity.pdbx_description
1 polymer ?
#
loop_
_entity_poly.entity_id
_entity_poly.type
_entity_poly.pdbx_seq_one_letter_code
_entity_poly.pdbx_strand_id
1 'polypeptide(L)'
;MGRVIFLNRRYCPGEAWTNRVLAYAKGFAEAGEEVVLYYIITDKQRTKPDINIPGVKVVNLWESDGIVAKRFKIVSFLKNLLRFPRLVKKGDKFFVYGGYEYQLRMALKVKEKAKVFCEITEHPQIFGQSKSALRANDRKIKMLKQLDGLFVISKSLKQYYIEQGIPEERIHVINMFVDTGRFKGLKKESKEKYIAYCGVVTYGKDGVDILLKSFSLFYKTHKDYKLMIIGRGANKNEILNLHNLASYLGISERVTFTGQVSPDEMPFLLKNASILALARPDSLQNRNGFPTKLGEYLATGNPVVVTSIGEIPNFLINKENAILAKPGDSDDFATQLCWVADNYEKAKEIGIKGFLLSNEAFSYKVQSQKALLYM
;
A
#
# COMPACT_ATOMS: atom_id res chain seq x y z
N MET A 1 21.54 18.05 13.42
CA MET A 1 20.84 17.32 12.34
C MET A 1 19.45 17.94 12.14
N GLY A 2 18.97 18.02 10.89
CA GLY A 2 17.60 18.47 10.61
C GLY A 2 16.62 17.33 10.84
N ARG A 3 15.35 17.69 11.07
CA ARG A 3 14.27 16.71 11.27
C ARG A 3 13.74 16.21 9.95
N VAL A 4 13.21 14.98 9.91
CA VAL A 4 12.36 14.51 8.82
C VAL A 4 10.90 14.86 9.15
N ILE A 5 10.26 15.67 8.35
CA ILE A 5 8.91 16.17 8.60
C ILE A 5 7.93 15.73 7.51
N PHE A 6 6.75 15.32 7.93
CA PHE A 6 5.63 14.96 7.05
C PHE A 6 4.46 15.90 7.26
N LEU A 7 3.78 16.27 6.19
CA LEU A 7 2.55 17.04 6.24
C LEU A 7 1.38 16.21 5.74
N ASN A 8 0.59 15.71 6.65
CA ASN A 8 -0.56 14.87 6.36
C ASN A 8 -1.87 15.67 6.48
N ARG A 9 -2.84 15.38 5.61
CA ARG A 9 -4.16 16.01 5.71
C ARG A 9 -4.86 15.59 6.98
N ARG A 10 -4.97 14.29 7.22
CA ARG A 10 -5.64 13.67 8.38
C ARG A 10 -5.03 12.31 8.66
N TYR A 11 -5.30 11.76 9.83
CA TYR A 11 -4.99 10.37 10.17
C TYR A 11 -6.15 9.47 9.72
N CYS A 12 -5.84 8.33 9.12
CA CYS A 12 -6.82 7.32 8.70
C CYS A 12 -6.23 5.93 9.00
N PRO A 13 -6.52 5.34 10.17
CA PRO A 13 -5.97 4.04 10.54
C PRO A 13 -6.41 2.96 9.54
N GLY A 14 -5.49 2.03 9.22
CA GLY A 14 -5.72 0.93 8.28
C GLY A 14 -5.66 1.29 6.79
N GLU A 15 -5.63 2.56 6.43
CA GLU A 15 -5.44 2.95 5.02
C GLU A 15 -3.98 2.73 4.59
N ALA A 16 -3.79 2.18 3.38
CA ALA A 16 -2.46 1.82 2.86
C ALA A 16 -1.46 2.99 2.88
N TRP A 17 -1.93 4.21 2.55
CA TRP A 17 -1.10 5.41 2.58
C TRP A 17 -0.68 5.82 4.01
N THR A 18 -1.57 5.65 5.00
CA THR A 18 -1.24 5.89 6.42
C THR A 18 -0.19 4.88 6.89
N ASN A 19 -0.40 3.60 6.59
CA ASN A 19 0.54 2.54 6.96
C ASN A 19 1.92 2.79 6.35
N ARG A 20 1.98 3.28 5.11
CA ARG A 20 3.25 3.58 4.45
C ARG A 20 3.97 4.78 5.08
N VAL A 21 3.26 5.86 5.40
CA VAL A 21 3.82 7.01 6.12
C VAL A 21 4.33 6.61 7.49
N LEU A 22 3.58 5.80 8.23
CA LEU A 22 4.00 5.30 9.55
C LEU A 22 5.21 4.36 9.46
N ALA A 23 5.29 3.54 8.42
CA ALA A 23 6.43 2.67 8.18
C ALA A 23 7.71 3.48 7.89
N TYR A 24 7.62 4.55 7.07
CA TYR A 24 8.73 5.50 6.92
C TYR A 24 9.11 6.16 8.23
N ALA A 25 8.12 6.69 8.96
CA ALA A 25 8.36 7.39 10.22
C ALA A 25 9.08 6.49 11.24
N LYS A 26 8.61 5.23 11.36
CA LYS A 26 9.23 4.22 12.21
C LYS A 26 10.66 3.91 11.78
N GLY A 27 10.87 3.63 10.48
CA GLY A 27 12.18 3.29 9.96
C GLY A 27 13.20 4.44 10.04
N PHE A 28 12.77 5.69 9.84
CA PHE A 28 13.63 6.87 9.98
C PHE A 28 13.98 7.11 11.45
N ALA A 29 13.03 6.97 12.37
CA ALA A 29 13.29 7.11 13.81
C ALA A 29 14.23 6.01 14.32
N GLU A 30 14.06 4.75 13.89
CA GLU A 30 14.98 3.66 14.23
C GLU A 30 16.40 3.86 13.63
N ALA A 31 16.51 4.62 12.54
CA ALA A 31 17.79 5.02 11.95
C ALA A 31 18.42 6.26 12.64
N GLY A 32 17.79 6.81 13.69
CA GLY A 32 18.30 7.93 14.49
C GLY A 32 17.86 9.31 14.00
N GLU A 33 16.95 9.42 13.04
CA GLU A 33 16.40 10.72 12.61
C GLU A 33 15.30 11.19 13.58
N GLU A 34 15.25 12.50 13.87
CA GLU A 34 14.11 13.12 14.56
C GLU A 34 12.95 13.22 13.56
N VAL A 35 11.82 12.54 13.81
CA VAL A 35 10.69 12.49 12.89
C VAL A 35 9.49 13.26 13.46
N VAL A 36 8.85 14.11 12.63
CA VAL A 36 7.64 14.86 13.01
C VAL A 36 6.53 14.66 12.00
N LEU A 37 5.41 14.10 12.46
CA LEU A 37 4.19 13.94 11.67
C LEU A 37 3.22 15.09 12.00
N TYR A 38 3.03 16.02 11.04
CA TYR A 38 2.03 17.07 11.15
C TYR A 38 0.71 16.63 10.53
N TYR A 39 -0.41 16.78 11.25
CA TYR A 39 -1.77 16.57 10.76
C TYR A 39 -2.54 17.90 10.73
N ILE A 40 -3.10 18.24 9.56
CA ILE A 40 -3.72 19.55 9.30
C ILE A 40 -5.14 19.62 9.83
N ILE A 41 -5.92 18.54 9.68
CA ILE A 41 -7.32 18.46 10.11
C ILE A 41 -7.60 17.13 10.82
N THR A 42 -8.63 17.14 11.67
CA THR A 42 -9.16 15.91 12.29
C THR A 42 -9.80 14.98 11.23
N ASP A 43 -9.89 13.71 11.54
CA ASP A 43 -10.66 12.73 10.78
C ASP A 43 -12.19 12.97 10.87
N LYS A 44 -13.00 12.07 10.28
CA LYS A 44 -14.47 12.15 10.35
C LYS A 44 -14.99 11.92 11.77
N GLN A 45 -14.33 11.05 12.53
CA GLN A 45 -14.70 10.66 13.89
C GLN A 45 -14.14 11.63 14.96
N ARG A 46 -13.30 12.59 14.54
CA ARG A 46 -12.60 13.55 15.41
C ARG A 46 -11.66 12.91 16.42
N THR A 47 -11.15 11.72 16.09
CA THR A 47 -10.17 11.02 16.92
C THR A 47 -8.79 11.63 16.78
N LYS A 48 -8.05 11.66 17.86
CA LYS A 48 -6.61 11.94 17.80
C LYS A 48 -5.88 10.76 17.16
N PRO A 49 -4.80 11.00 16.39
CA PRO A 49 -3.93 9.93 15.98
C PRO A 49 -3.34 9.21 17.20
N ASP A 50 -3.72 7.96 17.39
CA ASP A 50 -3.09 7.08 18.36
C ASP A 50 -1.86 6.46 17.71
N ILE A 51 -0.75 7.20 17.74
CA ILE A 51 0.52 6.81 17.14
C ILE A 51 1.57 6.84 18.25
N ASN A 52 1.95 5.65 18.69
CA ASN A 52 2.99 5.46 19.69
C ASN A 52 4.20 4.77 19.04
N ILE A 53 5.02 5.56 18.34
CA ILE A 53 6.26 5.11 17.70
C ILE A 53 7.42 5.84 18.40
N PRO A 54 8.36 5.14 19.05
CA PRO A 54 9.53 5.76 19.67
C PRO A 54 10.30 6.65 18.68
N GLY A 55 10.68 7.85 19.08
CA GLY A 55 11.40 8.80 18.23
C GLY A 55 10.53 9.57 17.21
N VAL A 56 9.21 9.33 17.17
CA VAL A 56 8.28 10.03 16.29
C VAL A 56 7.40 11.00 17.08
N LYS A 57 7.47 12.28 16.75
CA LYS A 57 6.59 13.31 17.32
C LYS A 57 5.37 13.52 16.44
N VAL A 58 4.17 13.45 17.04
CA VAL A 58 2.90 13.74 16.37
C VAL A 58 2.40 15.13 16.76
N VAL A 59 2.08 15.96 15.78
CA VAL A 59 1.59 17.32 15.98
C VAL A 59 0.28 17.54 15.24
N ASN A 60 -0.80 17.70 15.99
CA ASN A 60 -2.13 17.98 15.48
C ASN A 60 -2.33 19.49 15.37
N LEU A 61 -2.13 20.08 14.19
CA LEU A 61 -2.23 21.53 13.96
C LEU A 61 -3.66 22.05 14.26
N TRP A 62 -4.68 21.22 14.05
CA TRP A 62 -6.08 21.57 14.28
C TRP A 62 -6.47 21.72 15.76
N GLU A 63 -5.68 21.20 16.70
CA GLU A 63 -5.95 21.33 18.14
C GLU A 63 -5.84 22.78 18.63
N SER A 64 -4.99 23.57 17.99
CA SER A 64 -4.83 25.00 18.32
C SER A 64 -6.00 25.86 17.85
N ASP A 65 -6.93 25.31 17.08
CA ASP A 65 -8.02 26.08 16.45
C ASP A 65 -9.33 26.05 17.25
N GLY A 66 -9.43 25.22 18.29
CA GLY A 66 -10.59 25.17 19.20
C GLY A 66 -11.94 24.98 18.47
N ILE A 67 -12.85 25.93 18.66
CA ILE A 67 -14.21 25.92 18.06
C ILE A 67 -14.15 26.00 16.54
N VAL A 68 -13.17 26.70 15.96
CA VAL A 68 -12.97 26.84 14.51
C VAL A 68 -12.74 25.47 13.85
N ALA A 69 -11.93 24.60 14.46
CA ALA A 69 -11.69 23.26 13.94
C ALA A 69 -12.97 22.40 13.92
N LYS A 70 -13.88 22.64 14.86
CA LYS A 70 -15.15 21.87 14.97
C LYS A 70 -16.19 22.33 13.94
N ARG A 71 -16.32 23.63 13.70
CA ARG A 71 -17.38 24.22 12.85
C ARG A 71 -16.94 24.46 11.40
N PHE A 72 -15.70 24.87 11.18
CA PHE A 72 -15.22 25.35 9.88
C PHE A 72 -13.94 24.60 9.43
N LYS A 73 -14.08 23.34 9.06
CA LYS A 73 -12.95 22.49 8.65
C LYS A 73 -12.11 23.09 7.52
N ILE A 74 -12.72 23.80 6.58
CA ILE A 74 -12.03 24.45 5.45
C ILE A 74 -11.18 25.62 5.96
N VAL A 75 -11.72 26.44 6.86
CA VAL A 75 -11.00 27.58 7.45
C VAL A 75 -9.82 27.09 8.28
N SER A 76 -10.03 26.07 9.12
CA SER A 76 -8.95 25.44 9.90
C SER A 76 -7.88 24.84 8.98
N PHE A 77 -8.28 24.16 7.91
CA PHE A 77 -7.35 23.62 6.92
C PHE A 77 -6.47 24.72 6.29
N LEU A 78 -7.09 25.80 5.80
CA LEU A 78 -6.37 26.91 5.17
C LEU A 78 -5.45 27.63 6.17
N LYS A 79 -5.94 27.92 7.37
CA LYS A 79 -5.14 28.55 8.46
C LYS A 79 -3.91 27.72 8.79
N ASN A 80 -4.08 26.40 8.99
CA ASN A 80 -2.98 25.51 9.37
C ASN A 80 -2.00 25.31 8.21
N LEU A 81 -2.48 25.30 6.97
CA LEU A 81 -1.65 25.26 5.80
C LEU A 81 -0.77 26.54 5.67
N LEU A 82 -1.32 27.70 5.96
CA LEU A 82 -0.58 28.97 5.96
C LEU A 82 0.43 29.06 7.12
N ARG A 83 0.14 28.42 8.25
CA ARG A 83 1.02 28.37 9.43
C ARG A 83 2.20 27.41 9.23
N PHE A 84 2.03 26.31 8.49
CA PHE A 84 3.01 25.25 8.37
C PHE A 84 4.42 25.71 7.97
N PRO A 85 4.65 26.63 7.00
CA PRO A 85 5.99 27.07 6.62
C PRO A 85 6.80 27.71 7.77
N ARG A 86 6.12 28.23 8.80
CA ARG A 86 6.78 28.80 9.99
C ARG A 86 7.29 27.72 10.95
N LEU A 87 6.77 26.49 10.84
CA LEU A 87 7.16 25.33 11.67
C LEU A 87 8.38 24.59 11.09
N VAL A 88 8.67 24.83 9.81
CA VAL A 88 9.83 24.27 9.11
C VAL A 88 11.07 25.04 9.50
N LYS A 89 12.11 24.33 9.94
CA LYS A 89 13.42 24.89 10.35
C LYS A 89 14.44 24.72 9.24
N LYS A 90 15.51 25.49 9.29
CA LYS A 90 16.66 25.32 8.40
C LYS A 90 17.31 23.96 8.64
N GLY A 91 17.54 23.22 7.54
CA GLY A 91 18.11 21.88 7.58
C GLY A 91 17.10 20.73 7.73
N ASP A 92 15.79 21.01 7.86
CA ASP A 92 14.77 19.97 7.85
C ASP A 92 14.72 19.26 6.47
N LYS A 93 14.27 18.01 6.47
CA LYS A 93 13.94 17.21 5.29
C LYS A 93 12.42 17.09 5.22
N PHE A 94 11.79 17.72 4.25
CA PHE A 94 10.33 17.67 4.11
C PHE A 94 9.91 16.58 3.13
N PHE A 95 9.19 15.59 3.63
CA PHE A 95 8.72 14.44 2.86
C PHE A 95 7.22 14.56 2.57
N VAL A 96 6.86 14.54 1.28
CA VAL A 96 5.47 14.59 0.78
C VAL A 96 5.07 13.22 0.26
N TYR A 97 3.99 12.63 0.81
CA TYR A 97 3.44 11.38 0.30
C TYR A 97 2.25 11.64 -0.63
N GLY A 98 2.24 10.98 -1.80
CA GLY A 98 1.15 11.03 -2.80
C GLY A 98 1.15 12.25 -3.71
N GLY A 99 1.94 13.28 -3.41
CA GLY A 99 2.11 14.46 -4.28
C GLY A 99 0.81 15.23 -4.52
N TYR A 100 0.00 15.45 -3.50
CA TYR A 100 -1.16 16.33 -3.59
C TYR A 100 -0.72 17.76 -3.83
N GLU A 101 -1.44 18.50 -4.70
CA GLU A 101 -1.04 19.84 -5.14
C GLU A 101 -0.77 20.81 -3.98
N TYR A 102 -1.59 20.79 -2.93
CA TYR A 102 -1.38 21.65 -1.76
C TYR A 102 -0.08 21.33 -1.01
N GLN A 103 0.29 20.03 -0.92
CA GLN A 103 1.55 19.61 -0.28
C GLN A 103 2.76 20.03 -1.12
N LEU A 104 2.70 19.85 -2.44
CA LEU A 104 3.76 20.26 -3.35
C LEU A 104 3.96 21.79 -3.32
N ARG A 105 2.87 22.57 -3.28
CA ARG A 105 2.94 24.03 -3.09
C ARG A 105 3.60 24.41 -1.75
N MET A 106 3.34 23.65 -0.67
CA MET A 106 4.02 23.86 0.61
C MET A 106 5.50 23.49 0.54
N ALA A 107 5.83 22.37 -0.14
CA ALA A 107 7.21 21.96 -0.35
C ALA A 107 8.02 23.07 -1.04
N LEU A 108 7.50 23.62 -2.13
CA LEU A 108 8.16 24.72 -2.85
C LEU A 108 8.31 26.00 -1.99
N LYS A 109 7.34 26.31 -1.13
CA LYS A 109 7.43 27.48 -0.22
C LYS A 109 8.52 27.34 0.84
N VAL A 110 8.87 26.12 1.22
CA VAL A 110 9.86 25.87 2.28
C VAL A 110 11.23 25.42 1.75
N LYS A 111 11.39 25.34 0.44
CA LYS A 111 12.58 24.78 -0.21
C LYS A 111 13.88 25.52 0.18
N GLU A 112 13.86 26.80 0.45
CA GLU A 112 15.03 27.55 0.93
C GLU A 112 15.49 27.14 2.35
N LYS A 113 14.60 26.52 3.12
CA LYS A 113 14.86 26.08 4.50
C LYS A 113 15.11 24.58 4.62
N ALA A 114 14.42 23.79 3.77
CA ALA A 114 14.40 22.34 3.86
C ALA A 114 14.66 21.70 2.50
N LYS A 115 15.35 20.58 2.49
CA LYS A 115 15.33 19.69 1.33
C LYS A 115 13.94 19.07 1.21
N VAL A 116 13.43 18.94 -0.01
CA VAL A 116 12.05 18.52 -0.26
C VAL A 116 11.97 17.29 -1.16
N PHE A 117 11.31 16.26 -0.65
CA PHE A 117 11.15 14.96 -1.31
C PHE A 117 9.68 14.64 -1.50
N CYS A 118 9.35 13.93 -2.56
CA CYS A 118 7.99 13.46 -2.79
C CYS A 118 8.00 11.99 -3.12
N GLU A 119 7.05 11.23 -2.58
CA GLU A 119 6.80 9.87 -3.03
C GLU A 119 5.51 9.76 -3.83
N ILE A 120 5.55 9.03 -4.95
CA ILE A 120 4.40 8.71 -5.79
C ILE A 120 4.36 7.20 -6.04
N THR A 121 3.24 6.59 -5.71
CA THR A 121 3.04 5.14 -5.78
C THR A 121 2.04 4.70 -6.85
N GLU A 122 1.39 5.65 -7.52
CA GLU A 122 0.36 5.36 -8.52
C GLU A 122 0.63 6.16 -9.81
N HIS A 123 0.38 5.52 -10.96
CA HIS A 123 0.54 6.18 -12.25
C HIS A 123 -0.53 7.27 -12.43
N PRO A 124 -0.18 8.51 -12.81
CA PRO A 124 -1.13 9.63 -12.83
C PRO A 124 -2.36 9.42 -13.72
N GLN A 125 -2.22 8.71 -14.82
CA GLN A 125 -3.32 8.47 -15.77
C GLN A 125 -4.45 7.60 -15.21
N ILE A 126 -4.26 6.91 -14.09
CA ILE A 126 -5.36 6.18 -13.43
C ILE A 126 -6.41 7.11 -12.83
N PHE A 127 -6.07 8.38 -12.59
CA PHE A 127 -6.98 9.40 -12.05
C PHE A 127 -7.82 10.08 -13.12
N GLY A 128 -7.73 9.64 -14.36
CA GLY A 128 -8.54 10.08 -15.49
C GLY A 128 -7.72 10.75 -16.61
N GLN A 129 -8.32 10.78 -17.80
CA GLN A 129 -7.73 11.33 -19.02
C GLN A 129 -8.50 12.58 -19.53
N SER A 130 -9.35 13.15 -18.71
CA SER A 130 -10.04 14.41 -19.06
C SER A 130 -9.02 15.55 -19.23
N LYS A 131 -9.37 16.57 -20.02
CA LYS A 131 -8.52 17.77 -20.19
C LYS A 131 -8.14 18.42 -18.86
N SER A 132 -9.02 18.38 -17.87
CA SER A 132 -8.76 18.92 -16.53
C SER A 132 -7.77 18.04 -15.76
N ALA A 133 -7.87 16.71 -15.86
CA ALA A 133 -6.94 15.77 -15.22
C ALA A 133 -5.54 15.88 -15.83
N LEU A 134 -5.43 15.98 -17.15
CA LEU A 134 -4.15 16.17 -17.85
C LEU A 134 -3.48 17.48 -17.42
N ARG A 135 -4.22 18.60 -17.41
CA ARG A 135 -3.69 19.89 -16.92
C ARG A 135 -3.26 19.85 -15.45
N ALA A 136 -3.98 19.12 -14.61
CA ALA A 136 -3.59 18.91 -13.21
C ALA A 136 -2.30 18.12 -13.10
N ASN A 137 -2.15 17.08 -13.93
CA ASN A 137 -0.91 16.29 -13.99
C ASN A 137 0.28 17.14 -14.48
N ASP A 138 0.10 17.94 -15.53
CA ASP A 138 1.15 18.85 -16.03
C ASP A 138 1.62 19.84 -14.95
N ARG A 139 0.68 20.43 -14.20
CA ARG A 139 1.04 21.29 -13.06
C ARG A 139 1.81 20.54 -11.99
N LYS A 140 1.39 19.30 -11.68
CA LYS A 140 2.08 18.43 -10.72
C LYS A 140 3.51 18.14 -11.19
N ILE A 141 3.71 17.74 -12.44
CA ILE A 141 5.03 17.47 -13.02
C ILE A 141 5.93 18.71 -12.93
N LYS A 142 5.43 19.90 -13.28
CA LYS A 142 6.18 21.17 -13.15
C LYS A 142 6.65 21.43 -11.72
N MET A 143 5.86 21.07 -10.72
CA MET A 143 6.26 21.20 -9.31
C MET A 143 7.26 20.12 -8.91
N LEU A 144 7.08 18.85 -9.34
CA LEU A 144 7.97 17.75 -9.05
C LEU A 144 9.39 17.99 -9.59
N LYS A 145 9.53 18.61 -10.77
CA LYS A 145 10.84 18.98 -11.36
C LYS A 145 11.67 19.92 -10.47
N GLN A 146 11.03 20.62 -9.53
CA GLN A 146 11.70 21.56 -8.64
C GLN A 146 12.10 20.95 -7.30
N LEU A 147 11.70 19.70 -7.00
CA LEU A 147 12.02 19.02 -5.75
C LEU A 147 13.46 18.47 -5.78
N ASP A 148 14.00 18.21 -4.58
CA ASP A 148 15.35 17.66 -4.44
C ASP A 148 15.38 16.15 -4.72
N GLY A 149 14.25 15.42 -4.52
CA GLY A 149 14.14 14.02 -4.89
C GLY A 149 12.69 13.54 -5.08
N LEU A 150 12.52 12.55 -5.95
CA LEU A 150 11.26 11.87 -6.22
C LEU A 150 11.45 10.37 -5.93
N PHE A 151 10.66 9.84 -5.00
CA PHE A 151 10.58 8.41 -4.76
C PHE A 151 9.39 7.82 -5.50
N VAL A 152 9.61 6.67 -6.12
CA VAL A 152 8.59 5.95 -6.88
C VAL A 152 8.60 4.47 -6.51
N ILE A 153 7.44 3.81 -6.60
CA ILE A 153 7.31 2.43 -6.12
C ILE A 153 7.83 1.38 -7.11
N SER A 154 8.04 1.75 -8.39
CA SER A 154 8.39 0.83 -9.45
C SER A 154 9.37 1.42 -10.45
N LYS A 155 10.10 0.54 -11.16
CA LYS A 155 10.97 0.93 -12.28
C LYS A 155 10.17 1.55 -13.43
N SER A 156 8.98 1.01 -13.72
CA SER A 156 8.10 1.54 -14.77
C SER A 156 7.66 2.97 -14.45
N LEU A 157 7.35 3.25 -13.17
CA LEU A 157 6.98 4.60 -12.75
C LEU A 157 8.20 5.55 -12.75
N LYS A 158 9.40 5.06 -12.45
CA LYS A 158 10.65 5.82 -12.63
C LYS A 158 10.81 6.23 -14.11
N GLN A 159 10.68 5.28 -15.03
CA GLN A 159 10.79 5.52 -16.46
C GLN A 159 9.78 6.56 -16.95
N TYR A 160 8.51 6.44 -16.50
CA TYR A 160 7.48 7.44 -16.81
C TYR A 160 7.92 8.87 -16.41
N TYR A 161 8.47 9.06 -15.20
CA TYR A 161 8.88 10.40 -14.77
C TYR A 161 10.13 10.91 -15.44
N ILE A 162 11.06 10.03 -15.87
CA ILE A 162 12.19 10.40 -16.74
C ILE A 162 11.65 10.96 -18.06
N GLU A 163 10.69 10.28 -18.69
CA GLU A 163 10.05 10.73 -19.95
C GLU A 163 9.29 12.04 -19.79
N GLN A 164 8.82 12.34 -18.58
CA GLN A 164 8.26 13.67 -18.25
C GLN A 164 9.34 14.76 -18.04
N GLY A 165 10.62 14.41 -18.14
CA GLY A 165 11.77 15.32 -18.03
C GLY A 165 12.15 15.66 -16.59
N ILE A 166 11.92 14.77 -15.64
CA ILE A 166 12.55 14.83 -14.32
C ILE A 166 13.93 14.14 -14.43
N PRO A 167 15.03 14.77 -13.96
CA PRO A 167 16.36 14.18 -14.03
C PRO A 167 16.44 12.82 -13.36
N GLU A 168 17.04 11.84 -14.02
CA GLU A 168 17.09 10.45 -13.55
C GLU A 168 17.74 10.32 -12.17
N GLU A 169 18.79 11.09 -11.91
CA GLU A 169 19.54 11.09 -10.66
C GLU A 169 18.70 11.57 -9.45
N ARG A 170 17.56 12.22 -9.71
CA ARG A 170 16.60 12.63 -8.67
C ARG A 170 15.47 11.64 -8.45
N ILE A 171 15.37 10.58 -9.26
CA ILE A 171 14.28 9.60 -9.17
C ILE A 171 14.80 8.28 -8.60
N HIS A 172 14.31 7.90 -7.42
CA HIS A 172 14.76 6.72 -6.71
C HIS A 172 13.61 5.73 -6.51
N VAL A 173 13.86 4.45 -6.80
CA VAL A 173 12.85 3.41 -6.61
C VAL A 173 12.91 2.94 -5.16
N ILE A 174 11.82 3.18 -4.43
CA ILE A 174 11.57 2.67 -3.07
C ILE A 174 10.36 1.74 -3.15
N ASN A 175 10.60 0.45 -3.10
CA ASN A 175 9.58 -0.57 -3.32
C ASN A 175 8.52 -0.62 -2.21
N MET A 176 7.63 -1.61 -2.24
CA MET A 176 6.64 -1.81 -1.18
C MET A 176 7.31 -2.01 0.19
N PHE A 177 6.57 -1.69 1.25
CA PHE A 177 6.98 -1.90 2.63
C PHE A 177 6.14 -2.95 3.31
N VAL A 178 6.75 -3.67 4.24
CA VAL A 178 6.04 -4.50 5.21
C VAL A 178 6.68 -4.37 6.59
N ASP A 179 5.85 -4.30 7.62
CA ASP A 179 6.26 -4.53 9.01
C ASP A 179 6.11 -6.01 9.33
N THR A 180 7.16 -6.78 9.09
CA THR A 180 7.18 -8.22 9.36
C THR A 180 7.03 -8.53 10.85
N GLY A 181 7.32 -7.56 11.74
CA GLY A 181 7.13 -7.67 13.18
C GLY A 181 5.67 -7.95 13.58
N ARG A 182 4.70 -7.51 12.78
CA ARG A 182 3.26 -7.78 13.01
C ARG A 182 2.91 -9.28 12.96
N PHE A 183 3.73 -10.10 12.32
CA PHE A 183 3.54 -11.55 12.18
C PHE A 183 4.41 -12.36 13.15
N LYS A 184 5.30 -11.68 13.92
CA LYS A 184 6.23 -12.33 14.85
C LYS A 184 5.48 -13.05 15.97
N GLY A 185 5.79 -14.30 16.18
CA GLY A 185 5.15 -15.13 17.23
C GLY A 185 3.79 -15.69 16.87
N LEU A 186 3.16 -15.25 15.77
CA LEU A 186 1.89 -15.82 15.32
C LEU A 186 2.11 -17.23 14.79
N LYS A 187 1.30 -18.17 15.29
CA LYS A 187 1.25 -19.56 14.81
C LYS A 187 -0.02 -19.77 13.99
N LYS A 188 0.00 -20.69 13.05
CA LYS A 188 -1.20 -21.15 12.37
C LYS A 188 -1.97 -22.07 13.31
N GLU A 189 -3.16 -21.64 13.73
CA GLU A 189 -4.01 -22.37 14.69
C GLU A 189 -5.24 -22.98 14.01
N SER A 190 -5.67 -22.42 12.87
CA SER A 190 -6.84 -22.90 12.16
C SER A 190 -6.60 -24.26 11.53
N LYS A 191 -7.52 -25.19 11.81
CA LYS A 191 -7.64 -26.48 11.10
C LYS A 191 -8.41 -26.34 9.78
N GLU A 192 -9.16 -25.24 9.62
CA GLU A 192 -9.94 -24.95 8.43
C GLU A 192 -9.01 -24.52 7.29
N LYS A 193 -9.20 -25.11 6.12
CA LYS A 193 -8.44 -24.75 4.93
C LYS A 193 -9.16 -23.62 4.19
N TYR A 194 -8.49 -22.46 4.05
CA TYR A 194 -9.02 -21.39 3.24
C TYR A 194 -7.94 -20.68 2.44
N ILE A 195 -8.38 -20.17 1.30
CA ILE A 195 -7.64 -19.22 0.47
C ILE A 195 -8.05 -17.83 0.93
N ALA A 196 -7.10 -16.92 1.16
CA ALA A 196 -7.43 -15.56 1.57
C ALA A 196 -6.94 -14.51 0.57
N TYR A 197 -7.79 -13.52 0.32
CA TYR A 197 -7.47 -12.23 -0.26
C TYR A 197 -7.68 -11.15 0.80
N CYS A 198 -6.83 -10.11 0.81
CA CYS A 198 -6.97 -8.96 1.69
C CYS A 198 -6.78 -7.65 0.94
N GLY A 199 -7.70 -6.71 1.14
CA GLY A 199 -7.59 -5.36 0.59
C GLY A 199 -8.91 -4.66 0.35
N VAL A 200 -8.88 -3.54 -0.38
CA VAL A 200 -10.10 -2.92 -0.90
C VAL A 200 -10.63 -3.82 -2.01
N VAL A 201 -11.86 -4.30 -1.82
CA VAL A 201 -12.48 -5.28 -2.72
C VAL A 201 -12.95 -4.57 -3.98
N THR A 202 -12.28 -4.83 -5.11
CA THR A 202 -12.54 -4.21 -6.41
C THR A 202 -12.31 -5.18 -7.57
N TYR A 203 -12.94 -4.92 -8.71
CA TYR A 203 -12.66 -5.63 -9.96
C TYR A 203 -11.31 -5.22 -10.57
N GLY A 204 -11.17 -3.95 -10.93
CA GLY A 204 -10.12 -3.48 -11.84
C GLY A 204 -8.71 -3.47 -11.27
N LYS A 205 -8.55 -3.31 -9.96
CA LYS A 205 -7.21 -3.22 -9.34
C LYS A 205 -6.67 -4.57 -8.91
N ASP A 206 -7.47 -5.33 -8.18
CA ASP A 206 -6.97 -6.53 -7.51
C ASP A 206 -7.59 -7.83 -8.04
N GLY A 207 -8.55 -7.76 -9.00
CA GLY A 207 -9.09 -8.91 -9.71
C GLY A 207 -9.86 -9.89 -8.81
N VAL A 208 -10.69 -9.38 -7.89
CA VAL A 208 -11.48 -10.25 -7.00
C VAL A 208 -12.48 -11.11 -7.79
N ASP A 209 -12.98 -10.60 -8.91
CA ASP A 209 -13.81 -11.38 -9.85
C ASP A 209 -13.02 -12.51 -10.52
N ILE A 210 -11.76 -12.27 -10.89
CA ILE A 210 -10.86 -13.30 -11.43
C ILE A 210 -10.63 -14.36 -10.35
N LEU A 211 -10.37 -13.94 -9.10
CA LEU A 211 -10.18 -14.86 -7.99
C LEU A 211 -11.44 -15.72 -7.72
N LEU A 212 -12.64 -15.14 -7.78
CA LEU A 212 -13.90 -15.90 -7.64
C LEU A 212 -14.06 -16.95 -8.75
N LYS A 213 -13.79 -16.59 -10.00
CA LYS A 213 -13.81 -17.52 -11.15
C LYS A 213 -12.78 -18.63 -10.95
N SER A 214 -11.55 -18.29 -10.59
CA SER A 214 -10.49 -19.25 -10.31
C SER A 214 -10.84 -20.19 -9.16
N PHE A 215 -11.42 -19.65 -8.09
CA PHE A 215 -11.86 -20.46 -6.96
C PHE A 215 -13.00 -21.40 -7.34
N SER A 216 -13.92 -21.02 -8.22
CA SER A 216 -14.99 -21.91 -8.68
C SER A 216 -14.44 -23.11 -9.44
N LEU A 217 -13.39 -22.93 -10.24
CA LEU A 217 -12.69 -24.00 -10.94
C LEU A 217 -11.93 -24.90 -9.96
N PHE A 218 -11.14 -24.30 -9.08
CA PHE A 218 -10.41 -24.97 -8.01
C PHE A 218 -11.32 -25.81 -7.10
N TYR A 219 -12.49 -25.27 -6.72
CA TYR A 219 -13.45 -25.93 -5.84
C TYR A 219 -14.08 -27.19 -6.46
N LYS A 220 -13.98 -27.43 -7.76
CA LYS A 220 -14.45 -28.68 -8.38
C LYS A 220 -13.71 -29.90 -7.83
N THR A 221 -12.42 -29.76 -7.54
CA THR A 221 -11.52 -30.83 -7.06
C THR A 221 -11.14 -30.72 -5.58
N HIS A 222 -11.17 -29.51 -5.00
CA HIS A 222 -10.74 -29.24 -3.62
C HIS A 222 -11.89 -28.72 -2.75
N LYS A 223 -12.86 -29.61 -2.45
CA LYS A 223 -14.14 -29.29 -1.77
C LYS A 223 -13.97 -28.90 -0.29
N ASP A 224 -12.84 -29.16 0.33
CA ASP A 224 -12.51 -28.86 1.72
C ASP A 224 -11.99 -27.44 1.96
N TYR A 225 -11.79 -26.67 0.86
CA TYR A 225 -11.36 -25.29 0.96
C TYR A 225 -12.53 -24.29 0.97
N LYS A 226 -12.33 -23.16 1.63
CA LYS A 226 -13.15 -21.94 1.55
C LYS A 226 -12.36 -20.80 0.92
N LEU A 227 -13.05 -19.77 0.47
CA LEU A 227 -12.46 -18.50 0.05
C LEU A 227 -12.87 -17.39 1.01
N MET A 228 -11.89 -16.67 1.54
CA MET A 228 -12.10 -15.54 2.44
C MET A 228 -11.65 -14.24 1.78
N ILE A 229 -12.58 -13.34 1.52
CA ILE A 229 -12.35 -12.01 0.95
C ILE A 229 -12.36 -11.00 2.08
N ILE A 230 -11.18 -10.57 2.52
CA ILE A 230 -10.99 -9.73 3.69
C ILE A 230 -10.86 -8.28 3.25
N GLY A 231 -11.77 -7.43 3.74
CA GLY A 231 -11.70 -5.99 3.52
C GLY A 231 -13.01 -5.36 3.05
N ARG A 232 -13.03 -4.03 3.09
CA ARG A 232 -14.19 -3.27 2.65
C ARG A 232 -14.30 -3.21 1.13
N GLY A 233 -15.51 -3.16 0.62
CA GLY A 233 -15.76 -2.86 -0.80
C GLY A 233 -15.39 -1.41 -1.16
N ALA A 234 -14.95 -1.20 -2.38
CA ALA A 234 -14.73 0.14 -2.91
C ALA A 234 -16.05 0.93 -2.94
N ASN A 235 -17.13 0.27 -3.33
CA ASN A 235 -18.49 0.78 -3.26
C ASN A 235 -19.51 -0.37 -3.12
N LYS A 236 -20.76 -0.01 -2.78
CA LYS A 236 -21.82 -0.99 -2.54
C LYS A 236 -22.17 -1.83 -3.77
N ASN A 237 -22.14 -1.23 -4.98
CA ASN A 237 -22.50 -1.92 -6.22
C ASN A 237 -21.45 -2.98 -6.58
N GLU A 238 -20.17 -2.69 -6.43
CA GLU A 238 -19.11 -3.69 -6.67
C GLU A 238 -19.25 -4.91 -5.74
N ILE A 239 -19.50 -4.68 -4.45
CA ILE A 239 -19.73 -5.78 -3.50
C ILE A 239 -20.95 -6.61 -3.91
N LEU A 240 -22.07 -5.97 -4.24
CA LEU A 240 -23.28 -6.67 -4.69
C LEU A 240 -23.00 -7.52 -5.94
N ASN A 241 -22.29 -6.95 -6.91
CA ASN A 241 -21.94 -7.67 -8.14
C ASN A 241 -21.03 -8.87 -7.86
N LEU A 242 -20.10 -8.78 -6.90
CA LEU A 242 -19.25 -9.91 -6.51
C LEU A 242 -20.02 -11.01 -5.79
N HIS A 243 -21.01 -10.66 -4.94
CA HIS A 243 -21.93 -11.64 -4.36
C HIS A 243 -22.77 -12.34 -5.43
N ASN A 244 -23.32 -11.58 -6.40
CA ASN A 244 -24.06 -12.13 -7.52
C ASN A 244 -23.19 -13.07 -8.39
N LEU A 245 -21.91 -12.69 -8.60
CA LEU A 245 -20.96 -13.53 -9.31
C LEU A 245 -20.69 -14.84 -8.55
N ALA A 246 -20.48 -14.79 -7.24
CA ALA A 246 -20.29 -15.99 -6.41
C ALA A 246 -21.52 -16.90 -6.46
N SER A 247 -22.73 -16.34 -6.47
CA SER A 247 -23.98 -17.07 -6.63
C SER A 247 -24.09 -17.72 -8.02
N TYR A 248 -23.83 -16.96 -9.08
CA TYR A 248 -23.82 -17.47 -10.45
C TYR A 248 -22.83 -18.62 -10.65
N LEU A 249 -21.67 -18.56 -10.00
CA LEU A 249 -20.64 -19.60 -10.02
C LEU A 249 -20.94 -20.79 -9.10
N GLY A 250 -22.03 -20.77 -8.33
CA GLY A 250 -22.41 -21.84 -7.41
C GLY A 250 -21.49 -22.02 -6.20
N ILE A 251 -20.81 -20.96 -5.76
CA ILE A 251 -19.81 -20.99 -4.69
C ILE A 251 -20.16 -20.13 -3.47
N SER A 252 -21.34 -19.53 -3.41
CA SER A 252 -21.73 -18.59 -2.34
C SER A 252 -21.49 -19.15 -0.93
N GLU A 253 -21.86 -20.42 -0.69
CA GLU A 253 -21.70 -21.07 0.62
C GLU A 253 -20.24 -21.33 1.01
N ARG A 254 -19.32 -21.11 0.10
CA ARG A 254 -17.88 -21.33 0.29
C ARG A 254 -17.05 -20.04 0.26
N VAL A 255 -17.72 -18.90 0.02
CA VAL A 255 -17.08 -17.57 -0.03
C VAL A 255 -17.56 -16.72 1.13
N THR A 256 -16.64 -16.25 1.94
CA THR A 256 -16.91 -15.30 3.03
C THR A 256 -16.37 -13.92 2.67
N PHE A 257 -17.22 -12.91 2.65
CA PHE A 257 -16.83 -11.50 2.59
C PHE A 257 -16.87 -10.93 4.01
N THR A 258 -15.71 -10.70 4.61
CA THR A 258 -15.65 -10.28 6.03
C THR A 258 -16.05 -8.82 6.24
N GLY A 259 -16.03 -7.99 5.20
CA GLY A 259 -16.00 -6.55 5.39
C GLY A 259 -14.69 -6.08 6.00
N GLN A 260 -14.69 -4.88 6.56
CA GLN A 260 -13.51 -4.30 7.19
C GLN A 260 -13.23 -5.00 8.52
N VAL A 261 -12.01 -5.52 8.67
CA VAL A 261 -11.48 -6.07 9.92
C VAL A 261 -10.54 -5.08 10.60
N SER A 262 -10.28 -5.29 11.89
CA SER A 262 -9.33 -4.44 12.61
C SER A 262 -7.88 -4.64 12.14
N PRO A 263 -7.01 -3.62 12.26
CA PRO A 263 -5.58 -3.77 11.92
C PRO A 263 -4.87 -4.87 12.73
N ASP A 264 -5.34 -5.15 13.96
CA ASP A 264 -4.75 -6.15 14.84
C ASP A 264 -5.21 -7.57 14.49
N GLU A 265 -6.42 -7.73 13.99
CA GLU A 265 -6.97 -9.02 13.57
C GLU A 265 -6.41 -9.49 12.21
N MET A 266 -6.06 -8.55 11.33
CA MET A 266 -5.60 -8.84 9.98
C MET A 266 -4.41 -9.81 9.91
N PRO A 267 -3.31 -9.63 10.69
CA PRO A 267 -2.18 -10.56 10.66
C PRO A 267 -2.57 -11.99 11.06
N PHE A 268 -3.50 -12.15 12.00
CA PHE A 268 -4.00 -13.45 12.43
C PHE A 268 -4.77 -14.15 11.30
N LEU A 269 -5.68 -13.46 10.63
CA LEU A 269 -6.42 -14.01 9.49
C LEU A 269 -5.50 -14.40 8.35
N LEU A 270 -4.50 -13.57 8.02
CA LEU A 270 -3.53 -13.89 6.96
C LEU A 270 -2.64 -15.07 7.35
N LYS A 271 -2.17 -15.15 8.62
CA LYS A 271 -1.32 -16.24 9.09
C LYS A 271 -2.04 -17.59 9.11
N ASN A 272 -3.33 -17.60 9.39
CA ASN A 272 -4.15 -18.82 9.43
C ASN A 272 -4.59 -19.31 8.04
N ALA A 273 -4.48 -18.49 6.98
CA ALA A 273 -4.77 -18.92 5.62
C ALA A 273 -3.89 -20.09 5.18
N SER A 274 -4.44 -20.99 4.37
CA SER A 274 -3.65 -22.03 3.73
C SER A 274 -2.92 -21.52 2.50
N ILE A 275 -3.56 -20.62 1.76
CA ILE A 275 -3.03 -19.98 0.55
C ILE A 275 -3.42 -18.51 0.59
N LEU A 276 -2.49 -17.64 0.24
CA LEU A 276 -2.77 -16.23 0.02
C LEU A 276 -2.80 -15.94 -1.48
N ALA A 277 -3.84 -15.24 -1.93
CA ALA A 277 -4.14 -15.10 -3.37
C ALA A 277 -4.30 -13.64 -3.78
N LEU A 278 -3.65 -13.25 -4.90
CA LEU A 278 -3.75 -11.92 -5.47
C LEU A 278 -3.80 -11.98 -7.00
N ALA A 279 -5.01 -11.99 -7.57
CA ALA A 279 -5.28 -12.26 -8.98
C ALA A 279 -5.37 -10.98 -9.84
N ARG A 280 -4.38 -10.10 -9.77
CA ARG A 280 -4.39 -8.79 -10.44
C ARG A 280 -4.53 -8.92 -11.96
N PRO A 281 -5.46 -8.17 -12.61
CA PRO A 281 -5.57 -8.13 -14.05
C PRO A 281 -4.43 -7.33 -14.69
N ASP A 282 -4.24 -7.51 -15.99
CA ASP A 282 -3.33 -6.68 -16.77
C ASP A 282 -3.95 -5.29 -17.00
N SER A 283 -3.45 -4.30 -16.30
CA SER A 283 -3.90 -2.91 -16.38
C SER A 283 -2.73 -1.94 -16.24
N LEU A 284 -2.92 -0.71 -16.72
CA LEU A 284 -1.91 0.35 -16.56
C LEU A 284 -1.49 0.54 -15.10
N GLN A 285 -2.45 0.49 -14.17
CA GLN A 285 -2.19 0.61 -12.74
C GLN A 285 -1.30 -0.54 -12.23
N ASN A 286 -1.60 -1.77 -12.64
CA ASN A 286 -0.88 -2.94 -12.18
C ASN A 286 0.50 -3.08 -12.82
N ARG A 287 0.67 -2.69 -14.08
CA ARG A 287 1.97 -2.65 -14.77
C ARG A 287 2.94 -1.65 -14.13
N ASN A 288 2.43 -0.56 -13.57
CA ASN A 288 3.24 0.51 -12.97
C ASN A 288 3.31 0.44 -11.44
N GLY A 289 2.58 -0.48 -10.81
CA GLY A 289 2.47 -0.59 -9.36
C GLY A 289 3.27 -1.74 -8.75
N PHE A 290 3.37 -1.70 -7.42
CA PHE A 290 3.82 -2.81 -6.61
C PHE A 290 2.86 -2.97 -5.43
N PRO A 291 2.08 -4.07 -5.32
CA PRO A 291 1.03 -4.18 -4.32
C PRO A 291 1.60 -4.34 -2.91
N THR A 292 1.33 -3.37 -2.04
CA THR A 292 1.83 -3.37 -0.65
C THR A 292 1.35 -4.58 0.16
N LYS A 293 0.14 -5.10 -0.11
CA LYS A 293 -0.41 -6.29 0.54
C LYS A 293 0.42 -7.56 0.28
N LEU A 294 1.13 -7.62 -0.86
CA LEU A 294 2.01 -8.74 -1.16
C LEU A 294 3.14 -8.88 -0.13
N GLY A 295 3.66 -7.77 0.39
CA GLY A 295 4.61 -7.81 1.49
C GLY A 295 4.04 -8.47 2.75
N GLU A 296 2.79 -8.17 3.12
CA GLU A 296 2.11 -8.82 4.23
C GLU A 296 1.87 -10.32 3.97
N TYR A 297 1.52 -10.68 2.73
CA TYR A 297 1.35 -12.08 2.35
C TYR A 297 2.65 -12.86 2.51
N LEU A 298 3.73 -12.38 1.93
CA LEU A 298 5.05 -13.00 2.06
C LEU A 298 5.51 -13.10 3.52
N ALA A 299 5.25 -12.04 4.32
CA ALA A 299 5.62 -11.99 5.74
C ALA A 299 4.91 -13.06 6.61
N THR A 300 3.84 -13.68 6.14
CA THR A 300 3.21 -14.81 6.83
C THR A 300 4.03 -16.10 6.75
N GLY A 301 4.84 -16.27 5.70
CA GLY A 301 5.50 -17.53 5.35
C GLY A 301 4.56 -18.59 4.78
N ASN A 302 3.31 -18.26 4.50
CA ASN A 302 2.36 -19.15 3.84
C ASN A 302 2.59 -19.17 2.32
N PRO A 303 2.12 -20.20 1.59
CA PRO A 303 2.10 -20.20 0.13
C PRO A 303 1.35 -18.97 -0.44
N VAL A 304 1.96 -18.28 -1.40
CA VAL A 304 1.39 -17.12 -2.08
C VAL A 304 1.22 -17.42 -3.56
N VAL A 305 -0.01 -17.29 -4.07
CA VAL A 305 -0.31 -17.32 -5.51
C VAL A 305 -0.60 -15.89 -5.97
N VAL A 306 0.17 -15.39 -6.91
CA VAL A 306 0.08 -14.00 -7.38
C VAL A 306 0.32 -13.90 -8.88
N THR A 307 -0.33 -12.96 -9.55
CA THR A 307 -0.12 -12.72 -10.99
C THR A 307 1.22 -12.03 -11.26
N SER A 308 1.90 -12.46 -12.31
CA SER A 308 3.21 -11.95 -12.75
C SER A 308 3.06 -10.64 -13.51
N ILE A 309 2.92 -9.51 -12.79
CA ILE A 309 2.73 -8.18 -13.38
C ILE A 309 3.46 -7.08 -12.61
N GLY A 310 3.84 -5.99 -13.29
CA GLY A 310 4.52 -4.83 -12.71
C GLY A 310 5.88 -5.18 -12.13
N GLU A 311 6.13 -4.80 -10.88
CA GLU A 311 7.39 -5.10 -10.19
C GLU A 311 7.50 -6.55 -9.68
N ILE A 312 6.40 -7.31 -9.67
CA ILE A 312 6.36 -8.66 -9.09
C ILE A 312 7.43 -9.58 -9.69
N PRO A 313 7.55 -9.75 -11.03
CA PRO A 313 8.53 -10.65 -11.62
C PRO A 313 10.00 -10.21 -11.46
N ASN A 314 10.26 -8.99 -10.99
CA ASN A 314 11.61 -8.55 -10.67
C ASN A 314 12.14 -9.13 -9.35
N PHE A 315 11.25 -9.64 -8.48
CA PHE A 315 11.57 -10.15 -7.15
C PHE A 315 11.08 -11.56 -6.92
N LEU A 316 9.94 -11.93 -7.51
CA LEU A 316 9.35 -13.24 -7.31
C LEU A 316 9.65 -14.17 -8.49
N ILE A 317 10.19 -15.35 -8.15
CA ILE A 317 10.53 -16.40 -9.10
C ILE A 317 9.53 -17.54 -8.89
N ASN A 318 8.90 -17.97 -9.99
CA ASN A 318 7.86 -19.00 -9.94
C ASN A 318 8.37 -20.31 -9.34
N LYS A 319 7.62 -20.82 -8.35
CA LYS A 319 7.93 -22.05 -7.60
C LYS A 319 9.26 -22.03 -6.83
N GLU A 320 9.82 -20.83 -6.63
CA GLU A 320 11.00 -20.64 -5.79
C GLU A 320 10.67 -19.89 -4.49
N ASN A 321 10.04 -18.69 -4.60
CA ASN A 321 9.65 -17.85 -3.44
C ASN A 321 8.20 -17.36 -3.49
N ALA A 322 7.47 -17.67 -4.57
CA ALA A 322 6.03 -17.54 -4.73
C ALA A 322 5.56 -18.44 -5.87
N ILE A 323 4.25 -18.57 -6.05
CA ILE A 323 3.65 -19.23 -7.20
C ILE A 323 3.07 -18.16 -8.10
N LEU A 324 3.56 -18.07 -9.35
CA LEU A 324 3.17 -17.04 -10.30
C LEU A 324 2.13 -17.55 -11.29
N ALA A 325 1.09 -16.73 -11.51
CA ALA A 325 0.04 -16.95 -12.50
C ALA A 325 0.06 -15.84 -13.56
N LYS A 326 -0.57 -16.09 -14.71
CA LYS A 326 -0.73 -15.11 -15.78
C LYS A 326 -1.75 -14.03 -15.37
N PRO A 327 -1.48 -12.74 -15.64
CA PRO A 327 -2.41 -11.66 -15.34
C PRO A 327 -3.72 -11.80 -16.15
N GLY A 328 -4.86 -11.69 -15.45
CA GLY A 328 -6.16 -11.72 -16.08
C GLY A 328 -6.68 -13.11 -16.50
N ASP A 329 -5.92 -14.17 -16.27
CA ASP A 329 -6.23 -15.55 -16.66
C ASP A 329 -6.73 -16.34 -15.43
N SER A 330 -8.05 -16.55 -15.35
CA SER A 330 -8.68 -17.28 -14.24
C SER A 330 -8.40 -18.79 -14.26
N ASP A 331 -8.18 -19.37 -15.44
CA ASP A 331 -7.90 -20.80 -15.59
C ASP A 331 -6.46 -21.12 -15.16
N ASP A 332 -5.49 -20.28 -15.59
CA ASP A 332 -4.11 -20.43 -15.13
C ASP A 332 -4.02 -20.18 -13.62
N PHE A 333 -4.71 -19.17 -13.09
CA PHE A 333 -4.70 -18.91 -11.64
C PHE A 333 -5.31 -20.08 -10.85
N ALA A 334 -6.41 -20.68 -11.34
CA ALA A 334 -6.98 -21.91 -10.75
C ALA A 334 -5.99 -23.08 -10.78
N THR A 335 -5.29 -23.27 -11.92
CA THR A 335 -4.24 -24.29 -12.06
C THR A 335 -3.14 -24.11 -11.01
N GLN A 336 -2.70 -22.87 -10.75
CA GLN A 336 -1.69 -22.61 -9.73
C GLN A 336 -2.22 -22.85 -8.30
N LEU A 337 -3.49 -22.54 -8.03
CA LEU A 337 -4.14 -22.88 -6.74
C LEU A 337 -4.20 -24.39 -6.53
N CYS A 338 -4.60 -25.17 -7.54
CA CYS A 338 -4.62 -26.63 -7.51
C CYS A 338 -3.21 -27.18 -7.26
N TRP A 339 -2.20 -26.67 -7.98
CA TRP A 339 -0.82 -27.08 -7.77
C TRP A 339 -0.36 -26.89 -6.32
N VAL A 340 -0.72 -25.75 -5.69
CA VAL A 340 -0.39 -25.50 -4.27
C VAL A 340 -1.10 -26.49 -3.35
N ALA A 341 -2.38 -26.78 -3.59
CA ALA A 341 -3.15 -27.71 -2.75
C ALA A 341 -2.64 -29.15 -2.85
N ASP A 342 -2.30 -29.58 -4.08
CA ASP A 342 -1.77 -30.93 -4.37
C ASP A 342 -0.33 -31.12 -3.87
N ASN A 343 0.45 -30.03 -3.78
CA ASN A 343 1.87 -30.04 -3.37
C ASN A 343 2.11 -29.19 -2.11
N TYR A 344 1.22 -29.28 -1.12
CA TYR A 344 1.15 -28.32 -0.02
C TYR A 344 2.43 -28.20 0.79
N GLU A 345 3.12 -29.32 1.10
CA GLU A 345 4.39 -29.29 1.85
C GLU A 345 5.49 -28.54 1.07
N LYS A 346 5.63 -28.81 -0.22
CA LYS A 346 6.55 -28.08 -1.09
C LYS A 346 6.18 -26.60 -1.22
N ALA A 347 4.88 -26.31 -1.28
CA ALA A 347 4.41 -24.92 -1.33
C ALA A 347 4.71 -24.15 -0.03
N LYS A 348 4.69 -24.80 1.14
CA LYS A 348 5.15 -24.21 2.40
C LYS A 348 6.63 -23.83 2.38
N GLU A 349 7.49 -24.69 1.83
CA GLU A 349 8.92 -24.38 1.67
C GLU A 349 9.12 -23.13 0.79
N ILE A 350 8.34 -23.02 -0.30
CA ILE A 350 8.32 -21.82 -1.16
C ILE A 350 7.86 -20.59 -0.37
N GLY A 351 6.81 -20.73 0.45
CA GLY A 351 6.31 -19.67 1.32
C GLY A 351 7.36 -19.18 2.32
N ILE A 352 8.17 -20.09 2.90
CA ILE A 352 9.29 -19.72 3.78
C ILE A 352 10.35 -18.90 3.04
N LYS A 353 10.68 -19.25 1.79
CA LYS A 353 11.60 -18.45 0.97
C LYS A 353 11.01 -17.06 0.65
N GLY A 354 9.70 -16.97 0.42
CA GLY A 354 8.99 -15.71 0.30
C GLY A 354 9.08 -14.84 1.56
N PHE A 355 8.98 -15.47 2.75
CA PHE A 355 9.18 -14.78 4.03
C PHE A 355 10.60 -14.23 4.17
N LEU A 356 11.64 -14.99 3.84
CA LEU A 356 13.02 -14.51 3.87
C LEU A 356 13.18 -13.29 2.96
N LEU A 357 12.69 -13.36 1.72
CA LEU A 357 12.71 -12.24 0.79
C LEU A 357 11.98 -11.00 1.37
N SER A 358 10.85 -11.20 2.07
CA SER A 358 10.12 -10.06 2.66
C SER A 358 10.92 -9.31 3.72
N ASN A 359 11.74 -10.00 4.50
CA ASN A 359 12.64 -9.39 5.48
C ASN A 359 13.84 -8.69 4.83
N GLU A 360 14.44 -9.32 3.83
CA GLU A 360 15.65 -8.84 3.17
C GLU A 360 15.38 -7.64 2.24
N ALA A 361 14.31 -7.73 1.45
CA ALA A 361 14.05 -6.74 0.41
C ALA A 361 12.92 -5.75 0.75
N PHE A 362 11.91 -6.15 1.52
CA PHE A 362 10.68 -5.37 1.68
C PHE A 362 10.39 -4.92 3.10
N SER A 363 11.26 -5.22 4.08
CA SER A 363 11.04 -4.71 5.43
C SER A 363 11.08 -3.18 5.42
N TYR A 364 10.23 -2.56 6.25
CA TYR A 364 10.20 -1.10 6.37
C TYR A 364 11.58 -0.53 6.75
N LYS A 365 12.39 -1.27 7.51
CA LYS A 365 13.77 -0.88 7.90
C LYS A 365 14.66 -0.71 6.67
N VAL A 366 14.72 -1.76 5.83
CA VAL A 366 15.56 -1.77 4.63
C VAL A 366 15.15 -0.66 3.67
N GLN A 367 13.85 -0.53 3.40
CA GLN A 367 13.37 0.46 2.44
C GLN A 367 13.47 1.90 2.97
N SER A 368 13.29 2.12 4.28
CA SER A 368 13.49 3.44 4.89
C SER A 368 14.95 3.84 4.91
N GLN A 369 15.86 2.92 5.26
CA GLN A 369 17.31 3.18 5.17
C GLN A 369 17.73 3.51 3.74
N LYS A 370 17.22 2.76 2.74
CA LYS A 370 17.43 3.07 1.33
C LYS A 370 16.95 4.48 0.97
N ALA A 371 15.78 4.90 1.45
CA ALA A 371 15.28 6.25 1.20
C ALA A 371 16.19 7.32 1.83
N LEU A 372 16.69 7.09 3.05
CA LEU A 372 17.59 8.03 3.74
C LEU A 372 18.90 8.27 2.98
N LEU A 373 19.41 7.28 2.23
CA LEU A 373 20.62 7.46 1.44
C LEU A 373 20.49 8.54 0.36
N TYR A 374 19.26 8.88 -0.03
CA TYR A 374 18.96 9.88 -1.06
C TYR A 374 18.41 11.19 -0.47
N MET A 375 18.27 11.29 0.83
CA MET A 375 17.74 12.47 1.54
C MET A 375 18.86 13.29 2.19
#